data_10c0e792312657ec7952cdffa773c72f
#
_entry.id   10c0e792312657ec7952cdffa773c72f
#
_cell.length_a   1.000
_cell.length_b   1.000
_cell.length_c   1.000
_cell.angle_alpha   90.00
_cell.angle_beta   90.00
_cell.angle_gamma   90.00
#
_symmetry.space_group_name_H-M   'P 1'
#
loop_
_entity.id
_entity.type
_entity.pdbx_description
1 polymer ?
#
loop_
_entity_poly.entity_id
_entity_poly.type
_entity_poly.pdbx_seq_one_letter_code
_entity_poly.pdbx_strand_id
1 'polypeptide(L)'
;MAGLTELFETNRVIVLSVYGQVFFVMGLAIALQTLRRSALSLARPLPWLAGFGIVHGFHEWGYLFIPIQSGYLPLAATEGLLVLQLVIKGISFALLLQFGVELLAAVSRLPILPRLRLLPAAALLGWVGATLAVSAAVGPHTPDAGAWLAEGRIDEALQVVGTPLAVGDVLARWMLALPGAAMAAWGLAASAAQVRPVARTPVVAGLRVAAVAFAAYAFLGGAVGMSAPFAPASVLNGAALAEASGLPIEVLRSLTGLVIAVAIILALDLFEQETDRALAEARRRELLARERERIGRDLHDGIIQSIYAAGIHLEEAGAALDPGSDAPRARIQTVLHELEHISGELRRTIFDLRTASLETLDPEEIVRSVADELRANSLVAVDL
;
A
#
# COMPACT_ATOMS: atom_id res chain seq x y z
N MET A 1 39.32 -8.14 9.55
CA MET A 1 37.99 -8.56 10.07
C MET A 1 37.88 -8.43 11.59
N ALA A 2 38.91 -8.81 12.38
CA ALA A 2 38.87 -8.67 13.84
C ALA A 2 38.48 -7.26 14.36
N GLY A 3 38.98 -6.19 13.75
CA GLY A 3 38.67 -4.83 14.19
C GLY A 3 37.21 -4.34 13.95
N LEU A 4 36.48 -4.94 12.99
CA LEU A 4 35.07 -4.63 12.76
C LEU A 4 34.18 -5.29 13.81
N THR A 5 34.42 -6.55 14.13
CA THR A 5 33.69 -7.28 15.18
C THR A 5 33.89 -6.61 16.53
N GLU A 6 35.14 -6.26 16.88
CA GLU A 6 35.48 -5.53 18.11
C GLU A 6 34.78 -4.15 18.18
N LEU A 7 34.71 -3.42 17.06
CA LEU A 7 34.00 -2.15 16.99
C LEU A 7 32.50 -2.30 17.33
N PHE A 8 31.84 -3.33 16.78
CA PHE A 8 30.42 -3.57 17.03
C PHE A 8 30.16 -4.10 18.43
N GLU A 9 31.03 -4.93 18.97
CA GLU A 9 30.91 -5.42 20.35
C GLU A 9 31.10 -4.27 21.36
N THR A 10 32.08 -3.40 21.15
CA THR A 10 32.30 -2.21 21.99
C THR A 10 31.09 -1.26 21.94
N ASN A 11 30.39 -1.17 20.78
CA ASN A 11 29.25 -0.28 20.59
C ASN A 11 27.90 -1.02 20.61
N ARG A 12 27.82 -2.16 21.29
CA ARG A 12 26.67 -3.06 21.27
C ARG A 12 25.35 -2.39 21.68
N VAL A 13 25.41 -1.51 22.70
CA VAL A 13 24.26 -0.70 23.13
C VAL A 13 23.67 0.10 21.97
N ILE A 14 24.53 0.73 21.16
CA ILE A 14 24.11 1.51 20.00
C ILE A 14 23.51 0.58 18.93
N VAL A 15 24.16 -0.56 18.66
CA VAL A 15 23.68 -1.53 17.66
C VAL A 15 22.28 -2.03 18.01
N LEU A 16 22.04 -2.48 19.24
CA LEU A 16 20.74 -2.96 19.71
C LEU A 16 19.69 -1.85 19.73
N SER A 17 20.07 -0.61 20.13
CA SER A 17 19.17 0.55 20.11
C SER A 17 18.71 0.86 18.69
N VAL A 18 19.65 0.96 17.74
CA VAL A 18 19.37 1.26 16.33
C VAL A 18 18.54 0.15 15.69
N TYR A 19 18.83 -1.11 16.02
CA TYR A 19 18.09 -2.25 15.50
C TYR A 19 16.61 -2.17 15.87
N GLY A 20 16.28 -1.99 17.14
CA GLY A 20 14.89 -1.79 17.56
C GLY A 20 14.24 -0.54 16.95
N GLN A 21 15.02 0.56 16.86
CA GLN A 21 14.52 1.82 16.31
C GLN A 21 14.17 1.72 14.82
N VAL A 22 14.93 1.01 14.00
CA VAL A 22 14.65 0.83 12.57
C VAL A 22 13.28 0.21 12.36
N PHE A 23 12.96 -0.87 13.07
CA PHE A 23 11.66 -1.53 12.96
C PHE A 23 10.53 -0.69 13.55
N PHE A 24 10.75 -0.05 14.69
CA PHE A 24 9.74 0.80 15.32
C PHE A 24 9.38 2.00 14.43
N VAL A 25 10.37 2.72 13.91
CA VAL A 25 10.16 3.87 13.01
C VAL A 25 9.52 3.42 11.69
N MET A 26 9.93 2.29 11.12
CA MET A 26 9.26 1.69 9.96
C MET A 26 7.77 1.48 10.25
N GLY A 27 7.45 0.82 11.35
CA GLY A 27 6.08 0.53 11.72
C GLY A 27 5.26 1.79 11.94
N LEU A 28 5.81 2.78 12.63
CA LEU A 28 5.15 4.07 12.88
C LEU A 28 4.92 4.85 11.58
N ALA A 29 5.91 4.92 10.70
CA ALA A 29 5.79 5.61 9.41
C ALA A 29 4.69 4.98 8.53
N ILE A 30 4.65 3.64 8.45
CA ILE A 30 3.60 2.93 7.72
C ILE A 30 2.23 3.14 8.36
N ALA A 31 2.12 3.11 9.70
CA ALA A 31 0.87 3.39 10.40
C ALA A 31 0.34 4.78 10.09
N LEU A 32 1.18 5.81 10.14
CA LEU A 32 0.80 7.19 9.85
C LEU A 32 0.34 7.37 8.39
N GLN A 33 0.96 6.68 7.45
CA GLN A 33 0.53 6.70 6.04
C GLN A 33 -0.81 6.00 5.85
N THR A 34 -1.05 4.86 6.53
CA THR A 34 -2.31 4.11 6.39
C THR A 34 -3.50 4.83 7.02
N LEU A 35 -3.29 5.61 8.09
CA LEU A 35 -4.34 6.42 8.70
C LEU A 35 -4.87 7.54 7.78
N ARG A 36 -4.06 8.01 6.85
CA ARG A 36 -4.44 9.08 5.91
C ARG A 36 -5.27 8.57 4.72
N ARG A 37 -5.38 7.24 4.49
CA ARG A 37 -5.87 6.68 3.21
C ARG A 37 -6.57 5.34 3.37
N SER A 38 -7.86 5.33 3.18
CA SER A 38 -8.70 4.13 3.30
C SER A 38 -9.11 3.46 1.98
N ALA A 39 -8.74 3.99 0.80
CA ALA A 39 -9.37 3.61 -0.48
C ALA A 39 -8.63 2.57 -1.33
N LEU A 40 -7.37 2.20 -1.01
CA LEU A 40 -6.55 1.33 -1.88
C LEU A 40 -6.54 -0.13 -1.41
N SER A 41 -6.70 -1.07 -2.34
CA SER A 41 -6.64 -2.52 -2.06
C SER A 41 -5.29 -2.96 -1.49
N LEU A 42 -4.18 -2.35 -1.94
CA LEU A 42 -2.82 -2.53 -1.40
C LEU A 42 -2.65 -1.95 0.01
N ALA A 43 -3.52 -1.02 0.46
CA ALA A 43 -3.45 -0.45 1.81
C ALA A 43 -3.98 -1.41 2.89
N ARG A 44 -4.82 -2.38 2.54
CA ARG A 44 -5.41 -3.32 3.51
C ARG A 44 -4.41 -4.17 4.29
N PRO A 45 -3.33 -4.72 3.71
CA PRO A 45 -2.32 -5.47 4.45
C PRO A 45 -1.40 -4.60 5.31
N LEU A 46 -1.21 -3.32 4.99
CA LEU A 46 -0.22 -2.45 5.63
C LEU A 46 -0.35 -2.28 7.15
N PRO A 47 -1.56 -2.23 7.77
CA PRO A 47 -1.69 -2.19 9.23
C PRO A 47 -1.00 -3.37 9.93
N TRP A 48 -0.98 -4.55 9.32
CA TRP A 48 -0.28 -5.72 9.86
C TRP A 48 1.24 -5.54 9.80
N LEU A 49 1.77 -4.95 8.73
CA LEU A 49 3.18 -4.61 8.62
C LEU A 49 3.58 -3.50 9.60
N ALA A 50 2.72 -2.50 9.78
CA ALA A 50 2.91 -1.46 10.79
C ALA A 50 2.95 -2.06 12.21
N GLY A 51 1.99 -2.93 12.52
CA GLY A 51 1.96 -3.67 13.79
C GLY A 51 3.19 -4.54 14.00
N PHE A 52 3.64 -5.27 12.95
CA PHE A 52 4.89 -6.01 13.00
C PHE A 52 6.06 -5.09 13.36
N GLY A 53 6.25 -3.99 12.66
CA GLY A 53 7.38 -3.08 12.90
C GLY A 53 7.39 -2.52 14.33
N ILE A 54 6.25 -2.04 14.83
CA ILE A 54 6.14 -1.48 16.18
C ILE A 54 6.42 -2.56 17.23
N VAL A 55 5.74 -3.69 17.17
CA VAL A 55 5.86 -4.76 18.17
C VAL A 55 7.25 -5.40 18.11
N HIS A 56 7.81 -5.56 16.91
CA HIS A 56 9.16 -6.10 16.73
C HIS A 56 10.23 -5.16 17.28
N GLY A 57 10.09 -3.85 17.08
CA GLY A 57 10.99 -2.86 17.67
C GLY A 57 11.03 -2.93 19.20
N PHE A 58 9.88 -3.05 19.84
CA PHE A 58 9.82 -3.27 21.30
C PHE A 58 10.47 -4.57 21.73
N HIS A 59 10.25 -5.65 20.98
CA HIS A 59 10.92 -6.93 21.26
C HIS A 59 12.45 -6.79 21.18
N GLU A 60 12.98 -6.13 20.16
CA GLU A 60 14.43 -5.98 19.97
C GLU A 60 15.06 -5.11 21.07
N TRP A 61 14.36 -4.07 21.52
CA TRP A 61 14.83 -3.29 22.67
C TRP A 61 14.87 -4.10 23.98
N GLY A 62 14.13 -5.20 24.07
CA GLY A 62 14.23 -6.13 25.21
C GLY A 62 15.64 -6.68 25.42
N TYR A 63 16.41 -6.90 24.35
CA TYR A 63 17.81 -7.34 24.44
C TYR A 63 18.73 -6.30 25.10
N LEU A 64 18.32 -5.04 25.13
CA LEU A 64 19.01 -3.94 25.78
C LEU A 64 18.46 -3.68 27.19
N PHE A 65 17.13 -3.50 27.32
CA PHE A 65 16.54 -3.01 28.56
C PHE A 65 16.38 -4.07 29.64
N ILE A 66 16.14 -5.35 29.31
CA ILE A 66 15.99 -6.40 30.29
C ILE A 66 17.29 -6.63 31.08
N PRO A 67 18.50 -6.74 30.46
CA PRO A 67 19.75 -6.82 31.20
C PRO A 67 19.98 -5.65 32.14
N ILE A 68 19.76 -4.41 31.71
CA ILE A 68 19.90 -3.24 32.58
C ILE A 68 18.97 -3.33 33.79
N GLN A 69 17.70 -3.72 33.58
CA GLN A 69 16.73 -3.90 34.66
C GLN A 69 17.05 -5.06 35.59
N SER A 70 17.68 -6.13 35.09
CA SER A 70 18.01 -7.33 35.84
C SER A 70 18.99 -7.07 36.99
N GLY A 71 19.73 -5.95 36.94
CA GLY A 71 20.57 -5.49 38.04
C GLY A 71 19.78 -5.05 39.28
N TYR A 72 18.52 -4.64 39.10
CA TYR A 72 17.66 -4.09 40.16
C TYR A 72 16.49 -5.01 40.50
N LEU A 73 16.14 -5.94 39.62
CA LEU A 73 14.99 -6.83 39.76
C LEU A 73 15.37 -8.16 40.40
N PRO A 74 14.43 -8.82 41.13
CA PRO A 74 14.64 -10.21 41.55
C PRO A 74 14.71 -11.15 40.34
N LEU A 75 15.40 -12.28 40.48
CA LEU A 75 15.63 -13.25 39.41
C LEU A 75 14.32 -13.67 38.72
N ALA A 76 13.29 -14.02 39.49
CA ALA A 76 11.98 -14.41 38.95
C ALA A 76 11.33 -13.34 38.07
N ALA A 77 11.55 -12.06 38.35
CA ALA A 77 11.05 -10.97 37.50
C ALA A 77 11.86 -10.88 36.20
N THR A 78 13.16 -11.06 36.24
CA THR A 78 14.03 -11.13 35.05
C THR A 78 13.63 -12.29 34.14
N GLU A 79 13.42 -13.48 34.71
CA GLU A 79 12.90 -14.65 33.98
C GLU A 79 11.55 -14.36 33.31
N GLY A 80 10.63 -13.75 34.07
CA GLY A 80 9.33 -13.32 33.53
C GLY A 80 9.43 -12.33 32.36
N LEU A 81 10.36 -11.36 32.43
CA LEU A 81 10.60 -10.40 31.34
C LEU A 81 11.19 -11.08 30.09
N LEU A 82 12.11 -12.04 30.26
CA LEU A 82 12.66 -12.80 29.13
C LEU A 82 11.57 -13.64 28.42
N VAL A 83 10.70 -14.30 29.21
CA VAL A 83 9.55 -15.03 28.65
C VAL A 83 8.57 -14.09 27.96
N LEU A 84 8.27 -12.93 28.55
CA LEU A 84 7.44 -11.90 27.94
C LEU A 84 8.04 -11.41 26.61
N GLN A 85 9.36 -11.19 26.57
CA GLN A 85 10.07 -10.81 25.34
C GLN A 85 9.90 -11.88 24.25
N LEU A 86 9.98 -13.16 24.59
CA LEU A 86 9.72 -14.26 23.65
C LEU A 86 8.28 -14.25 23.13
N VAL A 87 7.28 -14.00 23.99
CA VAL A 87 5.89 -13.90 23.59
C VAL A 87 5.67 -12.71 22.64
N ILE A 88 6.23 -11.55 22.95
CA ILE A 88 6.18 -10.36 22.07
C ILE A 88 6.82 -10.67 20.71
N LYS A 89 7.92 -11.43 20.65
CA LYS A 89 8.52 -11.93 19.41
C LYS A 89 7.54 -12.77 18.60
N GLY A 90 6.92 -13.77 19.24
CA GLY A 90 5.93 -14.62 18.58
C GLY A 90 4.77 -13.82 17.98
N ILE A 91 4.24 -12.85 18.73
CA ILE A 91 3.18 -11.94 18.27
C ILE A 91 3.68 -11.11 17.08
N SER A 92 4.87 -10.54 17.16
CA SER A 92 5.41 -9.72 16.05
C SER A 92 5.53 -10.54 14.76
N PHE A 93 6.03 -11.76 14.82
CA PHE A 93 6.16 -12.63 13.67
C PHE A 93 4.81 -13.16 13.15
N ALA A 94 3.81 -13.33 14.03
CA ALA A 94 2.44 -13.62 13.60
C ALA A 94 1.83 -12.45 12.82
N LEU A 95 2.10 -11.19 13.20
CA LEU A 95 1.71 -10.01 12.43
C LEU A 95 2.40 -9.94 11.06
N LEU A 96 3.68 -10.32 10.98
CA LEU A 96 4.40 -10.44 9.72
C LEU A 96 3.79 -11.54 8.82
N LEU A 97 3.44 -12.68 9.40
CA LEU A 97 2.75 -13.74 8.66
C LEU A 97 1.37 -13.30 8.18
N GLN A 98 0.62 -12.57 9.02
CA GLN A 98 -0.67 -12.00 8.63
C GLN A 98 -0.52 -11.00 7.48
N PHE A 99 0.50 -10.14 7.52
CA PHE A 99 0.83 -9.25 6.41
C PHE A 99 1.07 -10.02 5.11
N GLY A 100 1.91 -11.07 5.16
CA GLY A 100 2.21 -11.90 4.00
C GLY A 100 0.97 -12.59 3.42
N VAL A 101 0.10 -13.16 4.28
CA VAL A 101 -1.15 -13.81 3.88
C VAL A 101 -2.12 -12.81 3.23
N GLU A 102 -2.35 -11.65 3.86
CA GLU A 102 -3.28 -10.64 3.32
C GLU A 102 -2.77 -10.02 2.02
N LEU A 103 -1.46 -9.77 1.93
CA LEU A 103 -0.84 -9.26 0.71
C LEU A 103 -0.96 -10.25 -0.45
N LEU A 104 -0.66 -11.52 -0.18
CA LEU A 104 -0.78 -12.58 -1.18
C LEU A 104 -2.25 -12.80 -1.59
N ALA A 105 -3.20 -12.70 -0.65
CA ALA A 105 -4.63 -12.77 -0.92
C ALA A 105 -5.12 -11.60 -1.80
N ALA A 106 -4.55 -10.41 -1.64
CA ALA A 106 -4.90 -9.24 -2.44
C ALA A 106 -4.43 -9.36 -3.90
N VAL A 107 -3.33 -10.07 -4.14
CA VAL A 107 -2.69 -10.17 -5.46
C VAL A 107 -3.08 -11.45 -6.20
N SER A 108 -3.34 -12.54 -5.48
CA SER A 108 -3.64 -13.85 -6.06
C SER A 108 -5.15 -14.07 -6.18
N ARG A 109 -5.57 -14.64 -7.30
CA ARG A 109 -6.96 -15.07 -7.51
C ARG A 109 -7.27 -16.46 -6.93
N LEU A 110 -6.42 -17.00 -6.06
CA LEU A 110 -6.59 -18.32 -5.48
C LEU A 110 -7.72 -18.34 -4.45
N PRO A 111 -8.76 -19.18 -4.63
CA PRO A 111 -9.96 -19.18 -3.78
C PRO A 111 -9.72 -19.68 -2.34
N ILE A 112 -8.56 -20.30 -2.08
CA ILE A 112 -8.19 -20.79 -0.74
C ILE A 112 -7.66 -19.68 0.18
N LEU A 113 -7.11 -18.61 -0.37
CA LEU A 113 -6.43 -17.55 0.40
C LEU A 113 -7.31 -16.84 1.45
N PRO A 114 -8.60 -16.55 1.22
CA PRO A 114 -9.46 -16.01 2.27
C PRO A 114 -9.61 -16.92 3.49
N ARG A 115 -9.48 -18.26 3.30
CA ARG A 115 -9.52 -19.24 4.40
C ARG A 115 -8.24 -19.26 5.22
N LEU A 116 -7.11 -18.83 4.62
CA LEU A 116 -5.82 -18.76 5.29
C LEU A 116 -5.68 -17.56 6.26
N ARG A 117 -6.66 -16.67 6.33
CA ARG A 117 -6.64 -15.52 7.27
C ARG A 117 -6.53 -15.92 8.73
N LEU A 118 -6.99 -17.10 9.09
CA LEU A 118 -6.84 -17.66 10.45
C LEU A 118 -5.51 -18.39 10.66
N LEU A 119 -4.75 -18.63 9.58
CA LEU A 119 -3.47 -19.34 9.66
C LEU A 119 -2.46 -18.71 10.64
N PRO A 120 -2.26 -17.38 10.67
CA PRO A 120 -1.30 -16.78 11.59
C PRO A 120 -1.67 -16.97 13.06
N ALA A 121 -2.96 -16.88 13.40
CA ALA A 121 -3.44 -17.15 14.76
C ALA A 121 -3.26 -18.64 15.13
N ALA A 122 -3.60 -19.55 14.24
CA ALA A 122 -3.42 -20.98 14.44
C ALA A 122 -1.91 -21.34 14.55
N ALA A 123 -1.06 -20.73 13.72
CA ALA A 123 0.39 -20.91 13.76
C ALA A 123 1.00 -20.38 15.07
N LEU A 124 0.50 -19.25 15.58
CA LEU A 124 0.92 -18.71 16.87
C LEU A 124 0.58 -19.66 18.04
N LEU A 125 -0.63 -20.22 18.06
CA LEU A 125 -1.02 -21.21 19.05
C LEU A 125 -0.21 -22.51 18.91
N GLY A 126 -0.01 -22.96 17.68
CA GLY A 126 0.83 -24.12 17.38
C GLY A 126 2.28 -23.91 17.79
N TRP A 127 2.81 -22.71 17.63
CA TRP A 127 4.14 -22.34 18.10
C TRP A 127 4.29 -22.45 19.63
N VAL A 128 3.31 -21.98 20.40
CA VAL A 128 3.33 -22.12 21.87
C VAL A 128 3.39 -23.60 22.25
N GLY A 129 2.48 -24.41 21.70
CA GLY A 129 2.45 -25.85 21.97
C GLY A 129 3.74 -26.56 21.56
N ALA A 130 4.26 -26.25 20.37
CA ALA A 130 5.53 -26.83 19.90
C ALA A 130 6.73 -26.42 20.76
N THR A 131 6.78 -25.14 21.20
CA THR A 131 7.84 -24.66 22.10
C THR A 131 7.85 -25.45 23.39
N LEU A 132 6.70 -25.66 24.03
CA LEU A 132 6.59 -26.43 25.25
C LEU A 132 6.98 -27.90 25.04
N ALA A 133 6.46 -28.52 23.99
CA ALA A 133 6.72 -29.95 23.71
C ALA A 133 8.18 -30.21 23.35
N VAL A 134 8.79 -29.40 22.48
CA VAL A 134 10.19 -29.56 22.07
C VAL A 134 11.13 -29.24 23.24
N SER A 135 10.86 -28.18 24.04
CA SER A 135 11.66 -27.87 25.22
C SER A 135 11.70 -29.01 26.22
N ALA A 136 10.57 -29.70 26.43
CA ALA A 136 10.51 -30.86 27.28
C ALA A 136 11.30 -32.07 26.71
N ALA A 137 11.37 -32.19 25.37
CA ALA A 137 12.04 -33.32 24.71
C ALA A 137 13.57 -33.15 24.63
N VAL A 138 14.08 -31.93 24.43
CA VAL A 138 15.54 -31.69 24.26
C VAL A 138 16.30 -31.58 25.56
N GLY A 139 15.60 -31.39 26.69
CA GLY A 139 16.21 -31.24 28.01
C GLY A 139 16.87 -29.89 28.26
N PRO A 140 17.56 -29.71 29.40
CA PRO A 140 18.15 -28.43 29.76
C PRO A 140 19.19 -27.95 28.74
N HIS A 141 19.06 -26.70 28.31
CA HIS A 141 19.99 -26.03 27.42
C HIS A 141 20.08 -24.54 27.80
N THR A 142 21.29 -24.06 27.99
CA THR A 142 21.54 -22.63 28.21
C THR A 142 22.04 -22.02 26.91
N PRO A 143 21.26 -21.15 26.23
CA PRO A 143 21.72 -20.49 25.05
C PRO A 143 22.85 -19.52 25.36
N ASP A 144 23.67 -19.21 24.36
CA ASP A 144 24.66 -18.15 24.48
C ASP A 144 23.95 -16.82 24.81
N ALA A 145 24.39 -16.16 25.90
CA ALA A 145 23.91 -14.85 26.31
C ALA A 145 24.24 -13.75 25.29
N GLY A 146 24.99 -14.07 24.25
CA GLY A 146 25.44 -13.18 23.21
C GLY A 146 24.36 -12.40 22.47
N ALA A 147 23.07 -12.71 22.58
CA ALA A 147 21.98 -11.89 22.05
C ALA A 147 21.64 -10.66 22.93
N TRP A 148 21.86 -10.76 24.25
CA TRP A 148 21.57 -9.70 25.23
C TRP A 148 22.81 -8.87 25.54
N LEU A 149 22.61 -7.71 26.14
CA LEU A 149 23.68 -6.95 26.76
C LEU A 149 24.24 -7.78 27.96
N ALA A 150 25.55 -7.85 28.08
CA ALA A 150 26.19 -8.63 29.16
C ALA A 150 26.17 -7.85 30.48
N GLU A 151 24.98 -7.67 31.06
CA GLU A 151 24.75 -6.97 32.32
C GLU A 151 23.75 -7.73 33.21
N GLY A 152 23.84 -7.50 34.51
CA GLY A 152 22.88 -8.01 35.50
C GLY A 152 22.87 -9.53 35.66
N ARG A 153 21.67 -10.08 35.87
CA ARG A 153 21.43 -11.51 36.17
C ARG A 153 20.98 -12.31 34.97
N ILE A 154 21.37 -11.92 33.78
CA ILE A 154 20.92 -12.61 32.55
C ILE A 154 21.40 -14.05 32.54
N ASP A 155 22.66 -14.30 32.85
CA ASP A 155 23.22 -15.67 32.85
C ASP A 155 22.51 -16.57 33.87
N GLU A 156 22.17 -16.05 35.05
CA GLU A 156 21.40 -16.80 36.07
C GLU A 156 19.99 -17.13 35.53
N ALA A 157 19.30 -16.15 34.94
CA ALA A 157 17.97 -16.35 34.39
C ALA A 157 17.97 -17.34 33.22
N LEU A 158 18.98 -17.30 32.34
CA LEU A 158 19.11 -18.22 31.21
C LEU A 158 19.34 -19.68 31.64
N GLN A 159 19.88 -19.93 32.84
CA GLN A 159 19.96 -21.29 33.38
C GLN A 159 18.57 -21.88 33.66
N VAL A 160 17.58 -21.05 33.98
CA VAL A 160 16.20 -21.45 34.28
C VAL A 160 15.32 -21.49 33.04
N VAL A 161 15.29 -20.39 32.28
CA VAL A 161 14.36 -20.23 31.13
C VAL A 161 15.05 -20.39 29.79
N GLY A 162 16.35 -20.69 29.74
CA GLY A 162 17.13 -20.68 28.49
C GLY A 162 16.64 -21.68 27.45
N THR A 163 16.25 -22.90 27.86
CA THR A 163 15.73 -23.93 26.95
C THR A 163 14.49 -23.42 26.20
N PRO A 164 13.40 -22.98 26.85
CA PRO A 164 12.22 -22.47 26.15
C PRO A 164 12.51 -21.19 25.36
N LEU A 165 13.48 -20.38 25.77
CA LEU A 165 13.87 -19.20 24.99
C LEU A 165 14.56 -19.58 23.67
N ALA A 166 15.54 -20.50 23.71
CA ALA A 166 16.24 -20.96 22.51
C ALA A 166 15.31 -21.70 21.54
N VAL A 167 14.56 -22.68 22.06
CA VAL A 167 13.59 -23.45 21.27
C VAL A 167 12.51 -22.55 20.71
N GLY A 168 11.94 -21.67 21.54
CA GLY A 168 10.88 -20.76 21.17
C GLY A 168 11.33 -19.72 20.11
N ASP A 169 12.56 -19.18 20.22
CA ASP A 169 13.13 -18.29 19.19
C ASP A 169 13.22 -19.00 17.85
N VAL A 170 13.81 -20.18 17.82
CA VAL A 170 13.99 -20.94 16.56
C VAL A 170 12.64 -21.29 15.94
N LEU A 171 11.71 -21.81 16.73
CA LEU A 171 10.38 -22.19 16.23
C LEU A 171 9.54 -20.98 15.80
N ALA A 172 9.61 -19.84 16.52
CA ALA A 172 8.95 -18.60 16.08
C ALA A 172 9.45 -18.16 14.71
N ARG A 173 10.75 -18.23 14.50
CA ARG A 173 11.36 -17.87 13.21
C ARG A 173 10.92 -18.82 12.10
N TRP A 174 10.95 -20.13 12.32
CA TRP A 174 10.64 -21.10 11.28
C TRP A 174 9.15 -21.22 10.98
N MET A 175 8.30 -21.14 12.01
CA MET A 175 6.85 -21.30 11.84
C MET A 175 6.13 -20.00 11.45
N LEU A 176 6.67 -18.83 11.83
CA LEU A 176 6.00 -17.54 11.66
C LEU A 176 6.79 -16.57 10.77
N ALA A 177 8.06 -16.28 11.12
CA ALA A 177 8.84 -15.25 10.43
C ALA A 177 9.24 -15.66 9.01
N LEU A 178 9.80 -16.86 8.84
CA LEU A 178 10.26 -17.37 7.55
C LEU A 178 9.10 -17.43 6.52
N PRO A 179 7.98 -18.12 6.81
CA PRO A 179 6.87 -18.13 5.85
C PRO A 179 6.23 -16.74 5.68
N GLY A 180 6.12 -15.93 6.72
CA GLY A 180 5.58 -14.58 6.65
C GLY A 180 6.39 -13.68 5.73
N ALA A 181 7.70 -13.63 5.90
CA ALA A 181 8.60 -12.85 5.06
C ALA A 181 8.67 -13.37 3.62
N ALA A 182 8.65 -14.69 3.42
CA ALA A 182 8.63 -15.30 2.09
C ALA A 182 7.33 -14.97 1.33
N MET A 183 6.18 -15.05 2.02
CA MET A 183 4.88 -14.67 1.44
C MET A 183 4.82 -13.16 1.16
N ALA A 184 5.38 -12.31 2.02
CA ALA A 184 5.51 -10.87 1.78
C ALA A 184 6.37 -10.58 0.55
N ALA A 185 7.53 -11.23 0.43
CA ALA A 185 8.42 -11.12 -0.73
C ALA A 185 7.70 -11.49 -2.04
N TRP A 186 7.00 -12.62 -2.04
CA TRP A 186 6.23 -13.05 -3.21
C TRP A 186 5.08 -12.09 -3.52
N GLY A 187 4.30 -11.71 -2.52
CA GLY A 187 3.19 -10.78 -2.69
C GLY A 187 3.64 -9.42 -3.26
N LEU A 188 4.77 -8.87 -2.78
CA LEU A 188 5.35 -7.63 -3.32
C LEU A 188 5.86 -7.79 -4.76
N ALA A 189 6.52 -8.90 -5.07
CA ALA A 189 6.96 -9.18 -6.44
C ALA A 189 5.78 -9.32 -7.41
N ALA A 190 4.72 -9.99 -7.00
CA ALA A 190 3.48 -10.12 -7.76
C ALA A 190 2.75 -8.77 -7.89
N SER A 191 2.70 -7.96 -6.84
CA SER A 191 2.17 -6.59 -6.89
C SER A 191 2.93 -5.73 -7.90
N ALA A 192 4.27 -5.79 -7.88
CA ALA A 192 5.12 -5.08 -8.85
C ALA A 192 4.83 -5.48 -10.30
N ALA A 193 4.52 -6.76 -10.55
CA ALA A 193 4.16 -7.26 -11.87
C ALA A 193 2.76 -6.75 -12.31
N GLN A 194 1.79 -6.72 -11.40
CA GLN A 194 0.42 -6.26 -11.69
C GLN A 194 0.34 -4.76 -11.95
N VAL A 195 1.07 -3.93 -11.20
CA VAL A 195 1.03 -2.47 -11.38
C VAL A 195 1.91 -1.98 -12.52
N ARG A 196 2.82 -2.82 -13.05
CA ARG A 196 3.75 -2.46 -14.14
C ARG A 196 3.11 -1.81 -15.36
N PRO A 197 1.91 -2.23 -15.84
CA PRO A 197 1.28 -1.62 -17.01
C PRO A 197 0.80 -0.19 -16.79
N VAL A 198 0.51 0.20 -15.52
CA VAL A 198 -0.14 1.47 -15.16
C VAL A 198 0.73 2.37 -14.28
N ALA A 199 1.69 1.81 -13.54
CA ALA A 199 2.55 2.57 -12.64
C ALA A 199 3.90 2.91 -13.29
N ARG A 200 4.48 4.03 -12.85
CA ARG A 200 5.80 4.45 -13.31
C ARG A 200 6.90 3.52 -12.80
N THR A 201 8.02 3.48 -13.54
CA THR A 201 9.20 2.68 -13.22
C THR A 201 9.68 2.77 -11.76
N PRO A 202 9.71 3.95 -11.09
CA PRO A 202 10.16 4.04 -9.71
C PRO A 202 9.29 3.28 -8.69
N VAL A 203 7.97 3.28 -8.86
CA VAL A 203 7.04 2.51 -7.99
C VAL A 203 7.31 1.02 -8.12
N VAL A 204 7.42 0.54 -9.36
CA VAL A 204 7.71 -0.87 -9.65
C VAL A 204 9.07 -1.27 -9.09
N ALA A 205 10.08 -0.40 -9.22
CA ALA A 205 11.41 -0.63 -8.67
C ALA A 205 11.39 -0.70 -7.13
N GLY A 206 10.68 0.22 -6.45
CA GLY A 206 10.51 0.21 -5.00
C GLY A 206 9.89 -1.08 -4.49
N LEU A 207 8.80 -1.54 -5.11
CA LEU A 207 8.16 -2.81 -4.75
C LEU A 207 9.08 -4.03 -4.96
N ARG A 208 9.90 -4.03 -6.02
CA ARG A 208 10.88 -5.09 -6.27
C ARG A 208 12.02 -5.08 -5.25
N VAL A 209 12.54 -3.90 -4.91
CA VAL A 209 13.56 -3.75 -3.87
C VAL A 209 13.02 -4.25 -2.54
N ALA A 210 11.79 -3.88 -2.16
CA ALA A 210 11.13 -4.38 -0.97
C ALA A 210 10.97 -5.91 -1.00
N ALA A 211 10.58 -6.49 -2.15
CA ALA A 211 10.45 -7.94 -2.32
C ALA A 211 11.78 -8.67 -2.08
N VAL A 212 12.87 -8.17 -2.66
CA VAL A 212 14.22 -8.73 -2.47
C VAL A 212 14.67 -8.60 -1.00
N ALA A 213 14.41 -7.44 -0.39
CA ALA A 213 14.75 -7.20 1.01
C ALA A 213 13.95 -8.12 1.95
N PHE A 214 12.67 -8.38 1.69
CA PHE A 214 11.89 -9.37 2.45
C PHE A 214 12.38 -10.80 2.22
N ALA A 215 12.84 -11.16 1.03
CA ALA A 215 13.47 -12.45 0.78
C ALA A 215 14.78 -12.60 1.58
N ALA A 216 15.61 -11.55 1.63
CA ALA A 216 16.80 -11.52 2.48
C ALA A 216 16.43 -11.61 3.98
N TYR A 217 15.37 -10.91 4.41
CA TYR A 217 14.88 -10.99 5.79
C TYR A 217 14.30 -12.37 6.11
N ALA A 218 13.68 -13.06 5.17
CA ALA A 218 13.24 -14.44 5.35
C ALA A 218 14.41 -15.37 5.74
N PHE A 219 15.59 -15.15 5.14
CA PHE A 219 16.79 -15.88 5.54
C PHE A 219 17.35 -15.34 6.88
N LEU A 220 17.70 -14.07 6.96
CA LEU A 220 18.38 -13.48 8.13
C LEU A 220 17.49 -13.43 9.38
N GLY A 221 16.22 -13.07 9.22
CA GLY A 221 15.24 -12.94 10.31
C GLY A 221 14.47 -14.22 10.57
N GLY A 222 14.24 -15.02 9.52
CA GLY A 222 13.43 -16.24 9.61
C GLY A 222 14.22 -17.54 9.75
N ALA A 223 15.24 -17.79 8.93
CA ALA A 223 15.97 -19.06 8.99
C ALA A 223 17.05 -19.10 10.08
N VAL A 224 17.74 -17.95 10.30
CA VAL A 224 18.83 -17.84 11.28
C VAL A 224 18.27 -17.40 12.63
N GLY A 225 18.41 -18.21 13.67
CA GLY A 225 17.92 -17.95 15.02
C GLY A 225 19.03 -18.02 16.07
N MET A 226 18.64 -18.24 17.34
CA MET A 226 19.55 -18.60 18.42
C MET A 226 20.11 -20.01 18.18
N SER A 227 21.27 -20.31 18.79
CA SER A 227 21.76 -21.68 18.87
C SER A 227 20.79 -22.51 19.69
N ALA A 228 20.44 -23.72 19.19
CA ALA A 228 19.60 -24.67 19.90
C ALA A 228 20.15 -26.10 19.70
N PRO A 229 19.85 -27.06 20.61
CA PRO A 229 20.46 -28.41 20.61
C PRO A 229 19.85 -29.34 19.57
N PHE A 230 19.38 -28.80 18.42
CA PHE A 230 18.83 -29.58 17.30
C PHE A 230 19.15 -28.94 15.95
N ALA A 231 19.26 -29.80 14.92
CA ALA A 231 19.52 -29.35 13.58
C ALA A 231 18.27 -28.68 12.95
N PRO A 232 18.44 -27.64 12.09
CA PRO A 232 19.70 -27.03 11.67
C PRO A 232 20.22 -25.92 12.61
N ALA A 233 19.49 -25.54 13.69
CA ALA A 233 19.81 -24.40 14.56
C ALA A 233 21.16 -24.58 15.32
N SER A 234 21.60 -25.80 15.50
CA SER A 234 22.93 -26.09 16.08
C SER A 234 24.10 -25.65 15.19
N VAL A 235 23.85 -25.49 13.86
CA VAL A 235 24.88 -25.14 12.88
C VAL A 235 24.57 -23.80 12.23
N LEU A 236 23.28 -23.57 11.86
CA LEU A 236 22.82 -22.34 11.21
C LEU A 236 22.19 -21.43 12.27
N ASN A 237 23.01 -20.61 12.93
CA ASN A 237 22.60 -19.67 13.96
C ASN A 237 23.34 -18.33 13.84
N GLY A 238 22.94 -17.35 14.66
CA GLY A 238 23.49 -16.00 14.62
C GLY A 238 24.99 -15.95 14.93
N ALA A 239 25.47 -16.76 15.87
CA ALA A 239 26.89 -16.82 16.25
C ALA A 239 27.74 -17.39 15.10
N ALA A 240 27.30 -18.50 14.47
CA ALA A 240 28.01 -19.09 13.32
C ALA A 240 28.04 -18.12 12.11
N LEU A 241 26.94 -17.38 11.88
CA LEU A 241 26.92 -16.39 10.81
C LEU A 241 27.81 -15.19 11.11
N ALA A 242 27.86 -14.73 12.36
CA ALA A 242 28.76 -13.65 12.79
C ALA A 242 30.23 -14.05 12.65
N GLU A 243 30.59 -15.29 13.01
CA GLU A 243 31.93 -15.84 12.81
C GLU A 243 32.31 -15.89 11.33
N ALA A 244 31.40 -16.34 10.46
CA ALA A 244 31.63 -16.46 9.01
C ALA A 244 31.69 -15.08 8.29
N SER A 245 30.87 -14.11 8.69
CA SER A 245 30.74 -12.81 8.02
C SER A 245 31.60 -11.70 8.64
N GLY A 246 31.99 -11.85 9.89
CA GLY A 246 32.65 -10.80 10.70
C GLY A 246 31.69 -9.70 11.16
N LEU A 247 30.37 -9.88 11.01
CA LEU A 247 29.33 -8.90 11.36
C LEU A 247 28.28 -9.53 12.25
N PRO A 248 27.89 -8.87 13.37
CA PRO A 248 26.74 -9.29 14.16
C PRO A 248 25.48 -9.38 13.30
N ILE A 249 24.65 -10.39 13.55
CA ILE A 249 23.42 -10.61 12.76
C ILE A 249 22.44 -9.45 12.89
N GLU A 250 22.45 -8.73 14.00
CA GLU A 250 21.64 -7.56 14.28
C GLU A 250 21.92 -6.43 13.28
N VAL A 251 23.18 -6.26 12.88
CA VAL A 251 23.58 -5.26 11.86
C VAL A 251 23.00 -5.62 10.50
N LEU A 252 23.10 -6.90 10.10
CA LEU A 252 22.55 -7.37 8.83
C LEU A 252 21.03 -7.25 8.78
N ARG A 253 20.35 -7.59 9.88
CA ARG A 253 18.90 -7.45 10.03
C ARG A 253 18.47 -5.98 10.04
N SER A 254 19.21 -5.10 10.72
CA SER A 254 18.94 -3.65 10.72
C SER A 254 19.02 -3.05 9.32
N LEU A 255 20.09 -3.40 8.59
CA LEU A 255 20.25 -2.95 7.21
C LEU A 255 19.10 -3.43 6.31
N THR A 256 18.73 -4.71 6.44
CA THR A 256 17.62 -5.28 5.68
C THR A 256 16.28 -4.61 6.06
N GLY A 257 16.03 -4.38 7.34
CA GLY A 257 14.86 -3.66 7.84
C GLY A 257 14.79 -2.22 7.34
N LEU A 258 15.94 -1.52 7.31
CA LEU A 258 16.02 -0.17 6.76
C LEU A 258 15.70 -0.14 5.26
N VAL A 259 16.22 -1.09 4.48
CA VAL A 259 15.90 -1.20 3.05
C VAL A 259 14.41 -1.47 2.85
N ILE A 260 13.81 -2.36 3.64
CA ILE A 260 12.36 -2.61 3.60
C ILE A 260 11.59 -1.32 3.90
N ALA A 261 11.94 -0.62 4.98
CA ALA A 261 11.29 0.62 5.39
C ALA A 261 11.32 1.68 4.27
N VAL A 262 12.52 1.99 3.79
CA VAL A 262 12.71 3.01 2.74
C VAL A 262 11.98 2.61 1.45
N ALA A 263 12.11 1.36 1.01
CA ALA A 263 11.49 0.89 -0.23
C ALA A 263 9.95 0.92 -0.17
N ILE A 264 9.36 0.50 0.95
CA ILE A 264 7.91 0.53 1.15
C ILE A 264 7.41 1.97 1.23
N ILE A 265 8.05 2.83 2.04
CA ILE A 265 7.64 4.23 2.21
C ILE A 265 7.70 4.97 0.87
N LEU A 266 8.81 4.84 0.13
CA LEU A 266 8.95 5.47 -1.18
C LEU A 266 7.96 4.93 -2.20
N ALA A 267 7.71 3.61 -2.22
CA ALA A 267 6.73 3.02 -3.14
C ALA A 267 5.32 3.52 -2.86
N LEU A 268 4.94 3.67 -1.58
CA LEU A 268 3.64 4.19 -1.17
C LEU A 268 3.48 5.67 -1.53
N ASP A 269 4.49 6.50 -1.25
CA ASP A 269 4.46 7.93 -1.55
C ASP A 269 4.34 8.21 -3.06
N LEU A 270 5.15 7.50 -3.86
CA LEU A 270 5.10 7.62 -5.32
C LEU A 270 3.75 7.15 -5.89
N PHE A 271 3.21 6.05 -5.39
CA PHE A 271 1.92 5.53 -5.83
C PHE A 271 0.78 6.53 -5.54
N GLU A 272 0.84 7.21 -4.39
CA GLU A 272 -0.13 8.25 -4.04
C GLU A 272 -0.08 9.43 -5.00
N GLN A 273 1.12 9.96 -5.23
CA GLN A 273 1.27 11.07 -6.15
C GLN A 273 0.72 10.75 -7.55
N GLU A 274 0.84 9.50 -8.00
CA GLU A 274 0.28 9.07 -9.28
C GLU A 274 -1.25 9.00 -9.24
N THR A 275 -1.84 8.48 -8.16
CA THR A 275 -3.30 8.42 -8.03
C THR A 275 -3.92 9.81 -7.89
N ASP A 276 -3.28 10.71 -7.13
CA ASP A 276 -3.75 12.09 -6.98
C ASP A 276 -3.70 12.85 -8.31
N ARG A 277 -2.64 12.67 -9.11
CA ARG A 277 -2.55 13.24 -10.46
C ARG A 277 -3.64 12.70 -11.38
N ALA A 278 -3.83 11.39 -11.42
CA ALA A 278 -4.86 10.77 -12.24
C ALA A 278 -6.27 11.25 -11.87
N LEU A 279 -6.54 11.40 -10.56
CA LEU A 279 -7.81 11.94 -10.07
C LEU A 279 -7.98 13.42 -10.42
N ALA A 280 -6.92 14.23 -10.31
CA ALA A 280 -6.95 15.63 -10.70
C ALA A 280 -7.22 15.79 -12.19
N GLU A 281 -6.60 14.97 -13.03
CA GLU A 281 -6.85 14.97 -14.48
C GLU A 281 -8.29 14.54 -14.82
N ALA A 282 -8.81 13.51 -14.15
CA ALA A 282 -10.20 13.07 -14.34
C ALA A 282 -11.19 14.17 -13.96
N ARG A 283 -11.00 14.82 -12.82
CA ARG A 283 -11.82 15.97 -12.38
C ARG A 283 -11.75 17.14 -13.36
N ARG A 284 -10.55 17.43 -13.88
CA ARG A 284 -10.39 18.48 -14.87
C ARG A 284 -11.17 18.20 -16.16
N ARG A 285 -11.14 16.95 -16.63
CA ARG A 285 -11.92 16.54 -17.83
C ARG A 285 -13.42 16.69 -17.57
N GLU A 286 -13.89 16.26 -16.41
CA GLU A 286 -15.29 16.38 -16.01
C GLU A 286 -15.75 17.85 -15.94
N LEU A 287 -14.94 18.73 -15.35
CA LEU A 287 -15.25 20.17 -15.30
C LEU A 287 -15.31 20.79 -16.68
N LEU A 288 -14.36 20.43 -17.57
CA LEU A 288 -14.39 20.93 -18.96
C LEU A 288 -15.60 20.42 -19.74
N ALA A 289 -16.01 19.17 -19.51
CA ALA A 289 -17.21 18.62 -20.15
C ALA A 289 -18.49 19.36 -19.66
N ARG A 290 -18.64 19.57 -18.36
CA ARG A 290 -19.76 20.34 -17.79
C ARG A 290 -19.80 21.78 -18.29
N GLU A 291 -18.63 22.43 -18.41
CA GLU A 291 -18.55 23.80 -18.91
C GLU A 291 -18.94 23.88 -20.40
N ARG A 292 -18.52 22.93 -21.24
CA ARG A 292 -18.93 22.84 -22.64
C ARG A 292 -20.44 22.63 -22.77
N GLU A 293 -21.02 21.78 -21.95
CA GLU A 293 -22.48 21.56 -21.93
C GLU A 293 -23.23 22.80 -21.48
N ARG A 294 -22.73 23.54 -20.50
CA ARG A 294 -23.31 24.81 -20.05
C ARG A 294 -23.27 25.85 -21.17
N ILE A 295 -22.10 26.03 -21.80
CA ILE A 295 -21.94 26.95 -22.93
C ILE A 295 -22.89 26.57 -24.06
N GLY A 296 -23.01 25.28 -24.39
CA GLY A 296 -23.94 24.81 -25.42
C GLY A 296 -25.40 25.17 -25.12
N ARG A 297 -25.85 25.04 -23.87
CA ARG A 297 -27.21 25.45 -23.45
C ARG A 297 -27.39 26.96 -23.48
N ASP A 298 -26.43 27.73 -22.94
CA ASP A 298 -26.50 29.20 -22.92
C ASP A 298 -26.55 29.79 -24.35
N LEU A 299 -25.78 29.18 -25.29
CA LEU A 299 -25.83 29.56 -26.72
C LEU A 299 -27.17 29.21 -27.36
N HIS A 300 -27.72 28.04 -27.07
CA HIS A 300 -28.99 27.61 -27.61
C HIS A 300 -30.14 28.51 -27.11
N ASP A 301 -30.25 28.70 -25.80
CA ASP A 301 -31.40 29.37 -25.18
C ASP A 301 -31.34 30.90 -25.32
N GLY A 302 -30.14 31.49 -25.34
CA GLY A 302 -29.99 32.93 -25.46
C GLY A 302 -29.89 33.43 -26.90
N ILE A 303 -28.91 32.92 -27.64
CA ILE A 303 -28.53 33.49 -28.95
C ILE A 303 -29.44 32.98 -30.07
N ILE A 304 -29.69 31.67 -30.14
CA ILE A 304 -30.54 31.11 -31.21
C ILE A 304 -31.97 31.65 -31.12
N GLN A 305 -32.52 31.74 -29.89
CA GLN A 305 -33.85 32.31 -29.70
C GLN A 305 -33.93 33.80 -30.10
N SER A 306 -32.86 34.57 -29.78
CA SER A 306 -32.78 35.99 -30.17
C SER A 306 -32.68 36.18 -31.69
N ILE A 307 -31.90 35.32 -32.36
CA ILE A 307 -31.80 35.35 -33.84
C ILE A 307 -33.14 34.99 -34.46
N TYR A 308 -33.87 34.01 -33.92
CA TYR A 308 -35.16 33.58 -34.41
C TYR A 308 -36.21 34.69 -34.26
N ALA A 309 -36.24 35.35 -33.08
CA ALA A 309 -37.13 36.51 -32.86
C ALA A 309 -36.82 37.66 -33.78
N ALA A 310 -35.55 38.00 -34.03
CA ALA A 310 -35.16 39.02 -34.99
C ALA A 310 -35.58 38.67 -36.43
N GLY A 311 -35.53 37.40 -36.82
CA GLY A 311 -36.03 36.90 -38.09
C GLY A 311 -37.52 37.13 -38.26
N ILE A 312 -38.33 36.79 -37.26
CA ILE A 312 -39.80 37.02 -37.26
C ILE A 312 -40.13 38.52 -37.41
N HIS A 313 -39.47 39.38 -36.66
CA HIS A 313 -39.69 40.82 -36.77
C HIS A 313 -39.32 41.39 -38.15
N LEU A 314 -38.28 40.84 -38.79
CA LEU A 314 -37.92 41.23 -40.14
C LEU A 314 -38.91 40.72 -41.18
N GLU A 315 -39.47 39.52 -41.02
CA GLU A 315 -40.57 39.04 -41.91
C GLU A 315 -41.83 39.90 -41.81
N GLU A 316 -42.25 40.25 -40.56
CA GLU A 316 -43.35 41.12 -40.28
C GLU A 316 -43.14 42.49 -40.92
N ALA A 317 -41.94 43.08 -40.76
CA ALA A 317 -41.57 44.33 -41.38
C ALA A 317 -41.58 44.24 -42.90
N GLY A 318 -41.14 43.13 -43.49
CA GLY A 318 -41.17 42.88 -44.96
C GLY A 318 -42.59 42.74 -45.50
N ALA A 319 -43.51 42.16 -44.74
CA ALA A 319 -44.93 42.00 -45.06
C ALA A 319 -45.68 43.33 -45.00
N ALA A 320 -45.28 44.28 -44.18
CA ALA A 320 -45.90 45.61 -44.03
C ALA A 320 -45.47 46.64 -45.11
N LEU A 321 -44.54 46.30 -45.99
CA LEU A 321 -44.11 47.21 -47.09
C LEU A 321 -45.11 47.27 -48.19
N ASP A 322 -45.35 48.49 -48.73
CA ASP A 322 -46.26 48.76 -49.87
C ASP A 322 -45.84 48.02 -51.16
N PRO A 323 -46.80 47.60 -51.98
CA PRO A 323 -46.52 47.06 -53.31
C PRO A 323 -45.70 48.08 -54.17
N GLY A 324 -44.50 47.67 -54.56
CA GLY A 324 -43.56 48.55 -55.32
C GLY A 324 -42.30 48.92 -54.52
N SER A 325 -42.17 48.51 -53.28
CA SER A 325 -40.98 48.72 -52.42
C SER A 325 -39.92 47.59 -52.62
N ASP A 326 -39.51 47.36 -53.86
CA ASP A 326 -38.65 46.19 -54.18
C ASP A 326 -37.26 46.23 -53.52
N ALA A 327 -36.61 47.38 -53.42
CA ALA A 327 -35.27 47.51 -52.85
C ALA A 327 -35.23 47.30 -51.33
N PRO A 328 -36.16 47.86 -50.52
CA PRO A 328 -36.23 47.52 -49.07
C PRO A 328 -36.57 46.04 -48.80
N ARG A 329 -37.49 45.46 -49.60
CA ARG A 329 -37.90 44.06 -49.49
C ARG A 329 -36.74 43.09 -49.79
N ALA A 330 -35.98 43.39 -50.86
CA ALA A 330 -34.77 42.63 -51.18
C ALA A 330 -33.71 42.67 -50.04
N ARG A 331 -33.58 43.85 -49.41
CA ARG A 331 -32.65 43.97 -48.23
C ARG A 331 -33.08 43.19 -47.02
N ILE A 332 -34.37 43.16 -46.69
CA ILE A 332 -34.93 42.35 -45.62
C ILE A 332 -34.68 40.86 -45.89
N GLN A 333 -34.91 40.38 -47.10
CA GLN A 333 -34.65 39.03 -47.54
C GLN A 333 -33.16 38.63 -47.38
N THR A 334 -32.22 39.53 -47.70
CA THR A 334 -30.80 39.30 -47.53
C THR A 334 -30.46 39.12 -46.05
N VAL A 335 -30.99 40.00 -45.18
CA VAL A 335 -30.72 39.88 -43.70
C VAL A 335 -31.35 38.62 -43.12
N LEU A 336 -32.56 38.23 -43.54
CA LEU A 336 -33.18 36.97 -43.14
C LEU A 336 -32.31 35.78 -43.52
N HIS A 337 -31.78 35.75 -44.74
CA HIS A 337 -30.87 34.68 -45.17
C HIS A 337 -29.55 34.65 -44.38
N GLU A 338 -28.99 35.81 -44.01
CA GLU A 338 -27.83 35.90 -43.13
C GLU A 338 -28.11 35.37 -41.71
N LEU A 339 -29.29 35.70 -41.15
CA LEU A 339 -29.71 35.18 -39.82
C LEU A 339 -29.90 33.67 -39.83
N GLU A 340 -30.51 33.12 -40.92
CA GLU A 340 -30.63 31.66 -41.08
C GLU A 340 -29.25 30.98 -41.17
N HIS A 341 -28.31 31.57 -41.91
CA HIS A 341 -26.96 31.07 -42.03
C HIS A 341 -26.22 31.06 -40.67
N ILE A 342 -26.27 32.18 -39.93
CA ILE A 342 -25.65 32.30 -38.59
C ILE A 342 -26.29 31.28 -37.61
N SER A 343 -27.62 31.13 -37.66
CA SER A 343 -28.32 30.12 -36.84
C SER A 343 -27.84 28.70 -37.14
N GLY A 344 -27.61 28.42 -38.46
CA GLY A 344 -27.07 27.13 -38.89
C GLY A 344 -25.64 26.86 -38.41
N GLU A 345 -24.77 27.88 -38.44
CA GLU A 345 -23.39 27.79 -37.94
C GLU A 345 -23.35 27.62 -36.43
N LEU A 346 -24.18 28.36 -35.66
CA LEU A 346 -24.29 28.22 -34.22
C LEU A 346 -24.76 26.82 -33.83
N ARG A 347 -25.78 26.27 -34.52
CA ARG A 347 -26.22 24.87 -34.26
C ARG A 347 -25.12 23.87 -34.52
N ARG A 348 -24.30 24.02 -35.56
CA ARG A 348 -23.12 23.15 -35.79
C ARG A 348 -22.10 23.28 -34.68
N THR A 349 -21.77 24.49 -34.25
CA THR A 349 -20.81 24.73 -33.16
C THR A 349 -21.29 24.11 -31.85
N ILE A 350 -22.60 24.22 -31.53
CA ILE A 350 -23.19 23.58 -30.34
C ILE A 350 -23.12 22.06 -30.48
N PHE A 351 -23.39 21.51 -31.65
CA PHE A 351 -23.31 20.09 -31.92
C PHE A 351 -21.87 19.57 -31.73
N ASP A 352 -20.87 20.29 -32.28
CA ASP A 352 -19.45 19.93 -32.13
C ASP A 352 -19.00 19.99 -30.67
N LEU A 353 -19.44 20.99 -29.89
CA LEU A 353 -19.17 21.09 -28.45
C LEU A 353 -19.77 19.92 -27.68
N ARG A 354 -20.96 19.44 -28.05
CA ARG A 354 -21.63 18.27 -27.42
C ARG A 354 -21.01 16.96 -27.87
N THR A 355 -20.70 16.81 -29.17
CA THR A 355 -20.11 15.55 -29.68
C THR A 355 -18.74 15.28 -29.10
N ALA A 356 -17.92 16.30 -28.85
CA ALA A 356 -16.66 16.16 -28.16
C ALA A 356 -16.79 15.61 -26.69
N SER A 357 -17.98 15.72 -26.12
CA SER A 357 -18.31 15.11 -24.81
C SER A 357 -18.79 13.66 -24.95
N LEU A 358 -19.25 13.24 -26.12
CA LEU A 358 -19.80 11.90 -26.40
C LEU A 358 -18.74 10.90 -26.82
N GLU A 359 -17.53 11.34 -27.19
CA GLU A 359 -16.41 10.43 -27.55
C GLU A 359 -16.00 9.47 -26.42
N THR A 360 -16.49 9.68 -25.19
CA THR A 360 -16.21 8.85 -24.01
C THR A 360 -17.38 7.96 -23.60
N LEU A 361 -18.53 8.03 -24.28
CA LEU A 361 -19.73 7.26 -23.95
C LEU A 361 -19.85 6.01 -24.84
N ASP A 362 -20.53 4.98 -24.31
CA ASP A 362 -20.89 3.78 -25.05
C ASP A 362 -21.84 4.14 -26.20
N PRO A 363 -21.67 3.59 -27.42
CA PRO A 363 -22.56 3.84 -28.54
C PRO A 363 -24.06 3.66 -28.23
N GLU A 364 -24.42 2.75 -27.34
CA GLU A 364 -25.79 2.52 -26.89
C GLU A 364 -26.34 3.70 -26.05
N GLU A 365 -25.51 4.30 -25.20
CA GLU A 365 -25.88 5.49 -24.42
C GLU A 365 -26.05 6.73 -25.30
N ILE A 366 -25.24 6.86 -26.36
CA ILE A 366 -25.36 7.94 -27.34
C ILE A 366 -26.69 7.86 -28.07
N VAL A 367 -27.06 6.70 -28.60
CA VAL A 367 -28.33 6.48 -29.33
C VAL A 367 -29.52 6.78 -28.43
N ARG A 368 -29.48 6.31 -27.17
CA ARG A 368 -30.54 6.55 -26.19
C ARG A 368 -30.71 8.03 -25.85
N SER A 369 -29.59 8.77 -25.67
CA SER A 369 -29.60 10.20 -25.38
C SER A 369 -30.19 11.03 -26.56
N VAL A 370 -29.83 10.67 -27.79
CA VAL A 370 -30.36 11.34 -29.00
C VAL A 370 -31.88 11.05 -29.20
N ALA A 371 -32.30 9.83 -28.91
CA ALA A 371 -33.71 9.47 -28.99
C ALA A 371 -34.55 10.19 -27.93
N ASP A 372 -34.05 10.31 -26.70
CA ASP A 372 -34.75 11.04 -25.63
C ASP A 372 -34.83 12.54 -25.92
N GLU A 373 -33.83 13.13 -26.57
CA GLU A 373 -33.84 14.51 -26.99
C GLU A 373 -34.83 14.77 -28.16
N LEU A 374 -34.91 13.83 -29.11
CA LEU A 374 -35.91 13.88 -30.18
C LEU A 374 -37.34 13.72 -29.63
N ARG A 375 -37.57 12.88 -28.66
CA ARG A 375 -38.86 12.73 -27.94
C ARG A 375 -39.26 14.01 -27.20
N ALA A 376 -38.29 14.72 -26.59
CA ALA A 376 -38.56 15.94 -25.84
C ALA A 376 -38.85 17.16 -26.73
N ASN A 377 -38.26 17.21 -27.91
CA ASN A 377 -38.26 18.40 -28.79
C ASN A 377 -39.10 18.20 -30.04
N SER A 378 -39.72 17.06 -30.27
CA SER A 378 -40.57 16.80 -31.43
C SER A 378 -41.79 15.94 -31.07
N LEU A 379 -42.89 16.11 -31.86
CA LEU A 379 -44.10 15.27 -31.73
C LEU A 379 -43.93 13.90 -32.41
N VAL A 380 -42.72 13.52 -32.76
CA VAL A 380 -42.40 12.25 -33.43
C VAL A 380 -42.18 11.17 -32.38
N ALA A 381 -42.93 10.06 -32.49
CA ALA A 381 -42.69 8.88 -31.70
C ALA A 381 -41.41 8.20 -32.23
N VAL A 382 -40.39 8.07 -31.35
CA VAL A 382 -39.17 7.35 -31.66
C VAL A 382 -39.15 6.06 -30.85
N ASP A 383 -39.22 4.91 -31.53
CA ASP A 383 -38.98 3.59 -30.91
C ASP A 383 -37.52 3.16 -31.13
N LEU A 384 -36.86 2.75 -30.07
CA LEU A 384 -35.51 2.22 -30.07
C LEU A 384 -35.51 0.71 -29.83
#